data_6a8aac79ad49a17b93a15f0c709e792c
#
_entry.id   6a8aac79ad49a17b93a15f0c709e792c
#
_cell.length_a   1.000
_cell.length_b   1.000
_cell.length_c   1.000
_cell.angle_alpha   90.00
_cell.angle_beta   90.00
_cell.angle_gamma   90.00
#
_symmetry.space_group_name_H-M   'P 1'
#
loop_
_entity.id
_entity.type
_entity.pdbx_description
1 polymer ?
#
loop_
_entity_poly.entity_id
_entity_poly.type
_entity_poly.pdbx_seq_one_letter_code
_entity_poly.pdbx_strand_id
1 'polypeptide(L)'
;MQARSVAALSGMPYVAGIGPAAPEFQRSLRKDPYAAPLAVMREYVSIMRRLLAGEHVDFAGDHYHVRGRLVPQSHSGVELGLGVLRPRMARLAGAVADVAVTWMTPAHYVADTLVPALAEGATAADRPRPRVATMVHVAVARPGRDIRRTALAGAGAHLGAAHYTDMLRRAGVDAWPDDPAAGADALVKSGVFVSGSADDIARDLDAYRRSGVDEIALNPAGVIQSEGLGAAMTDLEEIFAALDRLHG
;
A
#
# COMPACT_ATOMS: atom_id res chain seq x y z
N MET A 1 -19.81 -1.93 5.87
CA MET A 1 -20.27 -1.64 7.27
C MET A 1 -19.07 -1.29 8.17
N GLN A 2 -18.07 -2.17 8.33
CA GLN A 2 -16.92 -1.92 9.22
C GLN A 2 -16.23 -0.56 9.02
N ALA A 3 -15.90 -0.16 7.79
CA ALA A 3 -15.26 1.12 7.50
C ALA A 3 -16.03 2.33 8.05
N ARG A 4 -17.35 2.34 7.91
CA ARG A 4 -18.22 3.39 8.46
C ARG A 4 -18.24 3.37 9.98
N SER A 5 -18.25 2.18 10.59
CA SER A 5 -18.21 2.04 12.05
C SER A 5 -16.87 2.55 12.62
N VAL A 6 -15.75 2.24 11.97
CA VAL A 6 -14.43 2.77 12.38
C VAL A 6 -14.40 4.30 12.26
N ALA A 7 -14.83 4.85 11.13
CA ALA A 7 -14.89 6.32 10.94
C ALA A 7 -15.82 7.01 11.94
N ALA A 8 -16.95 6.37 12.28
CA ALA A 8 -17.90 6.92 13.27
C ALA A 8 -17.33 6.88 14.70
N LEU A 9 -16.66 5.79 15.09
CA LEU A 9 -16.09 5.61 16.42
C LEU A 9 -14.84 6.46 16.65
N SER A 10 -13.98 6.58 15.63
CA SER A 10 -12.74 7.37 15.74
C SER A 10 -12.96 8.89 15.62
N GLY A 11 -14.08 9.31 15.02
CA GLY A 11 -14.29 10.70 14.63
C GLY A 11 -13.38 11.19 13.49
N MET A 12 -12.56 10.29 12.92
CA MET A 12 -11.57 10.60 11.88
C MET A 12 -12.01 10.01 10.52
N PRO A 13 -11.64 10.63 9.39
CA PRO A 13 -11.79 10.01 8.08
C PRO A 13 -11.06 8.66 8.03
N TYR A 14 -11.64 7.69 7.33
CA TYR A 14 -11.10 6.33 7.23
C TYR A 14 -10.87 5.93 5.78
N VAL A 15 -9.68 5.47 5.46
CA VAL A 15 -9.37 4.90 4.14
C VAL A 15 -9.63 3.39 4.16
N ALA A 16 -10.65 2.95 3.42
CA ALA A 16 -10.92 1.54 3.20
C ALA A 16 -10.05 1.01 2.05
N GLY A 17 -8.87 0.48 2.39
CA GLY A 17 -7.96 -0.14 1.42
C GLY A 17 -8.49 -1.50 0.94
N ILE A 18 -8.60 -1.67 -0.37
CA ILE A 18 -9.07 -2.89 -1.03
C ILE A 18 -8.14 -3.30 -2.17
N GLY A 19 -8.12 -4.58 -2.48
CA GLY A 19 -7.33 -5.13 -3.58
C GLY A 19 -7.85 -6.52 -3.98
N PRO A 20 -7.44 -7.03 -5.15
CA PRO A 20 -7.91 -8.32 -5.64
C PRO A 20 -7.37 -9.52 -4.84
N ALA A 21 -6.42 -9.30 -3.94
CA ALA A 21 -5.61 -10.29 -3.26
C ALA A 21 -4.71 -11.13 -4.20
N ALA A 22 -3.75 -11.87 -3.64
CA ALA A 22 -2.92 -12.80 -4.40
C ALA A 22 -3.73 -14.00 -4.90
N PRO A 23 -3.40 -14.57 -6.08
CA PRO A 23 -4.11 -15.73 -6.62
C PRO A 23 -4.15 -16.93 -5.66
N GLU A 24 -3.09 -17.15 -4.90
CA GLU A 24 -3.00 -18.21 -3.88
C GLU A 24 -4.04 -18.01 -2.77
N PHE A 25 -4.14 -16.79 -2.25
CA PHE A 25 -5.15 -16.44 -1.26
C PHE A 25 -6.56 -16.50 -1.85
N GLN A 26 -6.75 -16.08 -3.10
CA GLN A 26 -8.05 -16.23 -3.77
C GLN A 26 -8.48 -17.70 -3.85
N ARG A 27 -7.55 -18.64 -4.14
CA ARG A 27 -7.84 -20.09 -4.16
C ARG A 27 -8.24 -20.67 -2.80
N SER A 28 -7.81 -20.05 -1.70
CA SER A 28 -8.25 -20.47 -0.36
C SER A 28 -9.70 -20.08 -0.04
N LEU A 29 -10.25 -19.09 -0.75
CA LEU A 29 -11.60 -18.56 -0.53
C LEU A 29 -12.60 -18.94 -1.61
N ARG A 30 -12.11 -19.29 -2.80
CA ARG A 30 -12.94 -19.57 -3.99
C ARG A 30 -12.24 -20.59 -4.89
N LYS A 31 -13.02 -21.30 -5.70
CA LYS A 31 -12.51 -22.36 -6.57
C LYS A 31 -11.42 -21.87 -7.53
N ASP A 32 -11.65 -20.73 -8.19
CA ASP A 32 -10.76 -20.18 -9.19
C ASP A 32 -10.40 -18.70 -8.89
N PRO A 33 -9.17 -18.27 -9.13
CA PRO A 33 -8.79 -16.86 -9.06
C PRO A 33 -9.58 -16.03 -10.09
N TYR A 34 -9.62 -14.70 -9.85
CA TYR A 34 -10.23 -13.78 -10.81
C TYR A 34 -9.52 -13.80 -12.16
N ALA A 35 -10.22 -14.16 -13.23
CA ALA A 35 -9.69 -14.09 -14.60
C ALA A 35 -9.46 -12.63 -15.05
N ALA A 36 -10.30 -11.70 -14.60
CA ALA A 36 -10.23 -10.28 -14.97
C ALA A 36 -10.18 -9.36 -13.71
N PRO A 37 -9.08 -9.35 -12.93
CA PRO A 37 -9.01 -8.63 -11.66
C PRO A 37 -9.27 -7.12 -11.79
N LEU A 38 -8.94 -6.49 -12.91
CA LEU A 38 -9.23 -5.07 -13.15
C LEU A 38 -10.72 -4.81 -13.29
N ALA A 39 -11.45 -5.65 -14.01
CA ALA A 39 -12.92 -5.53 -14.16
C ALA A 39 -13.62 -5.79 -12.83
N VAL A 40 -13.22 -6.84 -12.13
CA VAL A 40 -13.70 -7.15 -10.77
C VAL A 40 -13.55 -5.96 -9.82
N MET A 41 -12.35 -5.37 -9.78
CA MET A 41 -12.09 -4.21 -8.90
C MET A 41 -12.87 -2.97 -9.33
N ARG A 42 -13.06 -2.73 -10.63
CA ARG A 42 -13.88 -1.62 -11.14
C ARG A 42 -15.32 -1.73 -10.66
N GLU A 43 -15.94 -2.89 -10.82
CA GLU A 43 -17.31 -3.12 -10.36
C GLU A 43 -17.41 -2.99 -8.83
N TYR A 44 -16.49 -3.63 -8.10
CA TYR A 44 -16.47 -3.61 -6.64
C TYR A 44 -16.37 -2.19 -6.08
N VAL A 45 -15.40 -1.39 -6.57
CA VAL A 45 -15.19 -0.01 -6.12
C VAL A 45 -16.42 0.86 -6.46
N SER A 46 -17.00 0.69 -7.65
CA SER A 46 -18.21 1.42 -8.05
C SER A 46 -19.39 1.13 -7.13
N ILE A 47 -19.63 -0.14 -6.81
CA ILE A 47 -20.69 -0.56 -5.89
C ILE A 47 -20.42 0.02 -4.49
N MET A 48 -19.20 -0.13 -3.98
CA MET A 48 -18.83 0.38 -2.66
C MET A 48 -19.00 1.88 -2.54
N ARG A 49 -18.60 2.65 -3.56
CA ARG A 49 -18.75 4.11 -3.58
C ARG A 49 -20.23 4.52 -3.44
N ARG A 50 -21.10 3.93 -4.23
CA ARG A 50 -22.54 4.19 -4.20
C ARG A 50 -23.19 3.79 -2.87
N LEU A 51 -22.82 2.62 -2.33
CA LEU A 51 -23.30 2.17 -1.02
C LEU A 51 -22.85 3.09 0.12
N LEU A 52 -21.58 3.56 0.07
CA LEU A 52 -21.03 4.48 1.08
C LEU A 52 -21.65 5.88 0.96
N ALA A 53 -22.04 6.30 -0.24
CA ALA A 53 -22.84 7.53 -0.46
C ALA A 53 -24.29 7.41 0.03
N GLY A 54 -24.73 6.24 0.53
CA GLY A 54 -26.07 6.01 1.01
C GLY A 54 -27.11 5.73 -0.08
N GLU A 55 -26.67 5.52 -1.32
CA GLU A 55 -27.56 5.21 -2.44
C GLU A 55 -28.22 3.84 -2.28
N HIS A 56 -29.42 3.71 -2.84
CA HIS A 56 -29.98 2.40 -3.16
C HIS A 56 -29.32 1.88 -4.43
N VAL A 57 -28.49 0.86 -4.29
CA VAL A 57 -27.77 0.23 -5.41
C VAL A 57 -28.64 -0.89 -5.97
N ASP A 58 -28.88 -0.86 -7.27
CA ASP A 58 -29.33 -1.98 -8.08
C ASP A 58 -28.31 -2.12 -9.20
N PHE A 59 -27.45 -3.12 -9.10
CA PHE A 59 -26.30 -3.32 -9.97
C PHE A 59 -26.24 -4.79 -10.43
N ALA A 60 -26.20 -4.98 -11.74
CA ALA A 60 -26.02 -6.27 -12.38
C ALA A 60 -24.84 -6.17 -13.36
N GLY A 61 -23.67 -6.59 -12.90
CA GLY A 61 -22.44 -6.64 -13.68
C GLY A 61 -22.02 -8.05 -14.05
N ASP A 62 -20.85 -8.17 -14.67
CA ASP A 62 -20.28 -9.47 -15.04
C ASP A 62 -19.77 -10.26 -13.83
N HIS A 63 -19.39 -9.57 -12.74
CA HIS A 63 -18.77 -10.15 -11.57
C HIS A 63 -19.61 -10.04 -10.31
N TYR A 64 -20.45 -9.02 -10.21
CA TYR A 64 -21.27 -8.74 -9.02
C TYR A 64 -22.72 -8.47 -9.39
N HIS A 65 -23.60 -9.01 -8.53
CA HIS A 65 -25.01 -8.65 -8.48
C HIS A 65 -25.32 -8.12 -7.09
N VAL A 66 -25.73 -6.87 -6.96
CA VAL A 66 -26.03 -6.23 -5.67
C VAL A 66 -27.31 -5.43 -5.77
N ARG A 67 -28.24 -5.70 -4.84
CA ARG A 67 -29.47 -4.92 -4.69
C ARG A 67 -29.68 -4.56 -3.22
N GLY A 68 -29.67 -3.25 -2.90
CA GLY A 68 -29.87 -2.78 -1.54
C GLY A 68 -29.18 -1.46 -1.24
N ARG A 69 -29.22 -1.07 0.03
CA ARG A 69 -28.52 0.10 0.57
C ARG A 69 -27.99 -0.20 1.96
N LEU A 70 -26.97 0.56 2.39
CA LEU A 70 -26.55 0.52 3.78
C LEU A 70 -27.52 1.30 4.66
N VAL A 71 -27.73 0.82 5.90
CA VAL A 71 -28.49 1.57 6.91
C VAL A 71 -27.83 2.94 7.12
N PRO A 72 -28.59 4.04 7.17
CA PRO A 72 -28.04 5.37 7.45
C PRO A 72 -27.22 5.38 8.74
N GLN A 73 -26.02 5.93 8.68
CA GLN A 73 -25.12 6.08 9.82
C GLN A 73 -24.26 7.33 9.60
N SER A 74 -24.22 8.21 10.59
CA SER A 74 -23.30 9.35 10.58
C SER A 74 -21.86 8.87 10.79
N HIS A 75 -20.93 9.41 10.03
CA HIS A 75 -19.49 9.15 10.14
C HIS A 75 -18.67 10.31 9.55
N SER A 76 -17.40 10.41 9.90
CA SER A 76 -16.48 11.48 9.48
C SER A 76 -15.98 11.37 8.04
N GLY A 77 -16.38 10.33 7.32
CA GLY A 77 -16.02 10.08 5.94
C GLY A 77 -15.32 8.73 5.76
N VAL A 78 -15.59 8.08 4.61
CA VAL A 78 -14.88 6.86 4.18
C VAL A 78 -14.41 7.07 2.76
N GLU A 79 -13.10 7.02 2.57
CA GLU A 79 -12.44 7.04 1.27
C GLU A 79 -12.14 5.62 0.80
N LEU A 80 -12.14 5.40 -0.49
CA LEU A 80 -11.80 4.11 -1.08
C LEU A 80 -10.35 4.10 -1.54
N GLY A 81 -9.53 3.27 -0.88
CA GLY A 81 -8.15 2.99 -1.28
C GLY A 81 -8.09 1.76 -2.18
N LEU A 82 -7.29 1.82 -3.26
CA LEU A 82 -7.04 0.67 -4.12
C LEU A 82 -5.56 0.31 -4.12
N GLY A 83 -5.27 -0.97 -3.83
CA GLY A 83 -3.90 -1.50 -3.87
C GLY A 83 -3.33 -1.49 -5.28
N VAL A 84 -2.19 -0.85 -5.48
CA VAL A 84 -1.54 -0.71 -6.79
C VAL A 84 -0.07 -1.12 -6.73
N LEU A 85 0.33 -1.99 -7.67
CA LEU A 85 1.73 -2.39 -7.86
C LEU A 85 2.20 -2.20 -9.31
N ARG A 86 1.27 -2.03 -10.26
CA ARG A 86 1.55 -2.00 -11.70
C ARG A 86 0.72 -0.93 -12.40
N PRO A 87 1.17 -0.40 -13.55
CA PRO A 87 0.55 0.75 -14.21
C PRO A 87 -0.92 0.52 -14.59
N ARG A 88 -1.34 -0.69 -14.98
CA ARG A 88 -2.75 -0.95 -15.32
C ARG A 88 -3.69 -0.81 -14.12
N MET A 89 -3.26 -1.26 -12.93
CA MET A 89 -4.04 -1.09 -11.70
C MET A 89 -3.97 0.35 -11.20
N ALA A 90 -2.82 1.03 -11.36
CA ALA A 90 -2.68 2.45 -11.05
C ALA A 90 -3.62 3.30 -11.93
N ARG A 91 -3.69 3.03 -13.25
CA ARG A 91 -4.64 3.69 -14.15
C ARG A 91 -6.10 3.46 -13.71
N LEU A 92 -6.44 2.22 -13.31
CA LEU A 92 -7.76 1.95 -12.74
C LEU A 92 -7.99 2.74 -11.45
N ALA A 93 -7.02 2.75 -10.52
CA ALA A 93 -7.13 3.52 -9.28
C ALA A 93 -7.35 5.02 -9.55
N GLY A 94 -6.64 5.59 -10.51
CA GLY A 94 -6.86 6.96 -10.99
C GLY A 94 -8.32 7.22 -11.36
N ALA A 95 -8.94 6.28 -12.07
CA ALA A 95 -10.31 6.42 -12.54
C ALA A 95 -11.38 6.22 -11.44
N VAL A 96 -11.11 5.44 -10.37
CA VAL A 96 -12.18 5.00 -9.46
C VAL A 96 -11.88 5.17 -7.97
N ALA A 97 -10.63 5.34 -7.54
CA ALA A 97 -10.25 5.39 -6.13
C ALA A 97 -9.99 6.82 -5.63
N ASP A 98 -9.95 7.00 -4.32
CA ASP A 98 -9.59 8.25 -3.65
C ASP A 98 -8.14 8.20 -3.18
N VAL A 99 -7.64 6.99 -2.89
CA VAL A 99 -6.26 6.72 -2.47
C VAL A 99 -5.68 5.54 -3.27
N ALA A 100 -4.48 5.69 -3.80
CA ALA A 100 -3.68 4.60 -4.35
C ALA A 100 -2.74 4.08 -3.26
N VAL A 101 -2.86 2.81 -2.88
CA VAL A 101 -2.04 2.22 -1.81
C VAL A 101 -0.94 1.36 -2.43
N THR A 102 0.33 1.66 -2.13
CA THR A 102 1.47 0.87 -2.60
C THR A 102 2.18 0.17 -1.44
N TRP A 103 2.93 -0.89 -1.77
CA TRP A 103 3.67 -1.69 -0.80
C TRP A 103 4.99 -2.15 -1.39
N MET A 104 6.10 -1.95 -0.67
CA MET A 104 7.45 -2.32 -1.12
C MET A 104 7.83 -1.74 -2.48
N THR A 105 7.31 -0.56 -2.81
CA THR A 105 7.47 0.06 -4.12
C THR A 105 8.58 1.11 -4.05
N PRO A 106 9.66 1.01 -4.85
CA PRO A 106 10.73 2.01 -4.86
C PRO A 106 10.22 3.40 -5.22
N ALA A 107 10.78 4.45 -4.60
CA ALA A 107 10.36 5.84 -4.82
C ALA A 107 10.41 6.25 -6.31
N HIS A 108 11.49 5.90 -7.03
CA HIS A 108 11.60 6.19 -8.46
C HIS A 108 10.52 5.50 -9.29
N TYR A 109 10.13 4.25 -8.96
CA TYR A 109 9.05 3.56 -9.67
C TYR A 109 7.69 4.20 -9.40
N VAL A 110 7.49 4.74 -8.19
CA VAL A 110 6.29 5.57 -7.90
C VAL A 110 6.27 6.79 -8.81
N ALA A 111 7.38 7.55 -8.88
CA ALA A 111 7.49 8.77 -9.69
C ALA A 111 7.31 8.49 -11.19
N ASP A 112 8.04 7.50 -11.71
CA ASP A 112 8.21 7.32 -13.16
C ASP A 112 7.11 6.44 -13.77
N THR A 113 6.45 5.61 -12.94
CA THR A 113 5.50 4.60 -13.44
C THR A 113 4.09 4.75 -12.84
N LEU A 114 3.98 4.83 -11.51
CA LEU A 114 2.65 4.80 -10.88
C LEU A 114 1.96 6.16 -10.95
N VAL A 115 2.63 7.24 -10.61
CA VAL A 115 2.05 8.59 -10.62
C VAL A 115 1.56 9.00 -12.01
N PRO A 116 2.31 8.81 -13.10
CA PRO A 116 1.80 9.08 -14.46
C PRO A 116 0.58 8.24 -14.81
N ALA A 117 0.57 6.94 -14.47
CA ALA A 117 -0.56 6.07 -14.74
C ALA A 117 -1.82 6.43 -13.92
N LEU A 118 -1.65 6.88 -12.67
CA LEU A 118 -2.73 7.42 -11.84
C LEU A 118 -3.32 8.69 -12.47
N ALA A 119 -2.46 9.61 -12.91
CA ALA A 119 -2.89 10.86 -13.55
C ALA A 119 -3.64 10.61 -14.86
N GLU A 120 -3.15 9.68 -15.70
CA GLU A 120 -3.83 9.26 -16.93
C GLU A 120 -5.24 8.70 -16.65
N GLY A 121 -5.36 7.82 -15.67
CA GLY A 121 -6.65 7.24 -15.28
C GLY A 121 -7.62 8.28 -14.71
N ALA A 122 -7.12 9.21 -13.91
CA ALA A 122 -7.89 10.30 -13.31
C ALA A 122 -8.42 11.27 -14.39
N THR A 123 -7.54 11.69 -15.31
CA THR A 123 -7.91 12.56 -16.45
C THR A 123 -8.97 11.90 -17.33
N ALA A 124 -8.80 10.60 -17.64
CA ALA A 124 -9.77 9.87 -18.47
C ALA A 124 -11.16 9.72 -17.81
N ALA A 125 -11.24 9.85 -16.48
CA ALA A 125 -12.47 9.76 -15.70
C ALA A 125 -12.99 11.13 -15.21
N ASP A 126 -12.36 12.22 -15.62
CA ASP A 126 -12.67 13.59 -15.17
C ASP A 126 -12.68 13.71 -13.63
N ARG A 127 -11.61 13.20 -12.99
CA ARG A 127 -11.44 13.18 -11.54
C ARG A 127 -10.09 13.78 -11.12
N PRO A 128 -9.98 14.27 -9.89
CA PRO A 128 -8.66 14.58 -9.32
C PRO A 128 -7.83 13.30 -9.19
N ARG A 129 -6.51 13.45 -9.33
CA ARG A 129 -5.57 12.35 -9.08
C ARG A 129 -5.73 11.86 -7.63
N PRO A 130 -5.88 10.55 -7.37
CA PRO A 130 -5.93 10.04 -6.02
C PRO A 130 -4.62 10.32 -5.26
N ARG A 131 -4.71 10.47 -3.94
CA ARG A 131 -3.53 10.51 -3.09
C ARG A 131 -2.78 9.18 -3.18
N VAL A 132 -1.46 9.22 -3.00
CA VAL A 132 -0.62 8.03 -2.96
C VAL A 132 -0.19 7.77 -1.52
N ALA A 133 -0.62 6.66 -0.97
CA ALA A 133 -0.16 6.16 0.32
C ALA A 133 0.78 4.97 0.13
N THR A 134 1.91 4.94 0.82
CA THR A 134 2.86 3.83 0.75
C THR A 134 3.24 3.31 2.14
N MET A 135 3.47 1.98 2.24
CA MET A 135 4.10 1.40 3.41
C MET A 135 5.60 1.26 3.13
N VAL A 136 6.44 1.81 4.01
CA VAL A 136 7.90 1.73 3.92
C VAL A 136 8.44 0.96 5.11
N HIS A 137 9.14 -0.14 4.85
CA HIS A 137 9.86 -0.87 5.89
C HIS A 137 11.05 -0.06 6.38
N VAL A 138 11.17 0.07 7.71
CA VAL A 138 12.23 0.85 8.35
C VAL A 138 12.91 0.09 9.48
N ALA A 139 14.21 0.32 9.68
CA ALA A 139 14.96 -0.11 10.85
C ALA A 139 16.16 0.81 11.10
N VAL A 140 16.29 1.35 12.31
CA VAL A 140 17.50 2.12 12.70
C VAL A 140 18.69 1.17 12.81
N ALA A 141 19.84 1.54 12.23
CA ALA A 141 21.07 0.76 12.35
C ALA A 141 21.60 0.84 13.79
N ARG A 142 21.85 -0.32 14.39
CA ARG A 142 22.34 -0.44 15.78
C ARG A 142 23.48 -1.46 15.85
N PRO A 143 24.42 -1.30 16.80
CA PRO A 143 25.42 -2.34 17.04
C PRO A 143 24.77 -3.70 17.30
N GLY A 144 25.19 -4.72 16.56
CA GLY A 144 24.68 -6.08 16.68
C GLY A 144 23.38 -6.36 15.90
N ARG A 145 22.69 -5.37 15.33
CA ARG A 145 21.52 -5.59 14.46
C ARG A 145 21.97 -5.98 13.06
N ASP A 146 21.54 -7.14 12.60
CA ASP A 146 21.69 -7.57 11.22
C ASP A 146 20.52 -7.08 10.39
N ILE A 147 20.74 -5.99 9.63
CA ILE A 147 19.71 -5.34 8.81
C ILE A 147 19.15 -6.29 7.73
N ARG A 148 19.95 -7.17 7.15
CA ARG A 148 19.48 -8.14 6.14
C ARG A 148 18.54 -9.16 6.75
N ARG A 149 18.87 -9.67 7.93
CA ARG A 149 18.01 -10.57 8.69
C ARG A 149 16.71 -9.87 9.11
N THR A 150 16.79 -8.61 9.55
CA THR A 150 15.65 -7.78 9.89
C THR A 150 14.75 -7.54 8.66
N ALA A 151 15.33 -7.25 7.51
CA ALA A 151 14.58 -7.09 6.25
C ALA A 151 13.89 -8.39 5.82
N LEU A 152 14.59 -9.53 5.94
CA LEU A 152 13.99 -10.84 5.64
C LEU A 152 12.84 -11.16 6.59
N ALA A 153 12.97 -10.88 7.89
CA ALA A 153 11.90 -11.05 8.86
C ALA A 153 10.65 -10.24 8.48
N GLY A 154 10.82 -8.95 8.13
CA GLY A 154 9.69 -8.07 7.82
C GLY A 154 9.07 -8.26 6.43
N ALA A 155 9.87 -8.59 5.42
CA ALA A 155 9.45 -8.61 4.02
C ALA A 155 9.44 -10.01 3.38
N GLY A 156 9.99 -11.03 4.04
CA GLY A 156 10.22 -12.36 3.44
C GLY A 156 8.96 -13.02 2.87
N ALA A 157 7.83 -12.93 3.58
CA ALA A 157 6.57 -13.47 3.08
C ALA A 157 6.10 -12.80 1.78
N HIS A 158 6.34 -11.49 1.63
CA HIS A 158 6.02 -10.75 0.41
C HIS A 158 7.01 -11.06 -0.70
N LEU A 159 8.29 -11.26 -0.38
CA LEU A 159 9.32 -11.66 -1.34
C LEU A 159 9.08 -13.06 -1.91
N GLY A 160 8.43 -13.96 -1.16
CA GLY A 160 7.97 -15.25 -1.69
C GLY A 160 6.78 -15.15 -2.65
N ALA A 161 6.15 -13.98 -2.78
CA ALA A 161 4.98 -13.81 -3.63
C ALA A 161 5.33 -13.17 -4.99
N ALA A 162 5.10 -13.93 -6.07
CA ALA A 162 5.51 -13.57 -7.43
C ALA A 162 5.04 -12.19 -7.92
N HIS A 163 3.89 -11.70 -7.44
CA HIS A 163 3.38 -10.39 -7.86
C HIS A 163 4.19 -9.22 -7.29
N TYR A 164 4.81 -9.35 -6.10
CA TYR A 164 5.72 -8.35 -5.54
C TYR A 164 7.08 -8.40 -6.23
N THR A 165 7.67 -9.59 -6.38
CA THR A 165 8.97 -9.72 -7.01
C THR A 165 8.95 -9.34 -8.50
N ASP A 166 7.84 -9.58 -9.22
CA ASP A 166 7.67 -9.06 -10.59
C ASP A 166 7.65 -7.51 -10.61
N MET A 167 6.96 -6.87 -9.68
CA MET A 167 6.97 -5.40 -9.57
C MET A 167 8.38 -4.90 -9.24
N LEU A 168 9.06 -5.51 -8.27
CA LEU A 168 10.43 -5.15 -7.88
C LEU A 168 11.41 -5.26 -9.06
N ARG A 169 11.37 -6.35 -9.83
CA ARG A 169 12.22 -6.50 -11.04
C ARG A 169 11.91 -5.45 -12.10
N ARG A 170 10.64 -5.10 -12.32
CA ARG A 170 10.25 -3.98 -13.20
C ARG A 170 10.79 -2.64 -12.72
N ALA A 171 10.98 -2.50 -11.43
CA ALA A 171 11.60 -1.33 -10.80
C ALA A 171 13.14 -1.44 -10.71
N GLY A 172 13.76 -2.44 -11.33
CA GLY A 172 15.21 -2.63 -11.33
C GLY A 172 15.79 -3.25 -10.05
N VAL A 173 14.94 -3.79 -9.16
CA VAL A 173 15.36 -4.50 -7.94
C VAL A 173 15.38 -6.00 -8.20
N ASP A 174 16.55 -6.64 -8.07
CA ASP A 174 16.75 -8.06 -8.35
C ASP A 174 16.21 -8.92 -7.20
N ALA A 175 14.92 -9.26 -7.29
CA ALA A 175 14.21 -10.07 -6.29
C ALA A 175 13.42 -11.19 -6.97
N TRP A 176 13.56 -12.41 -6.45
CA TRP A 176 12.94 -13.62 -6.98
C TRP A 176 12.18 -14.36 -5.89
N PRO A 177 11.03 -14.99 -6.20
CA PRO A 177 10.19 -15.62 -5.18
C PRO A 177 10.82 -16.89 -4.56
N ASP A 178 11.73 -17.53 -5.24
CA ASP A 178 12.46 -18.72 -4.83
C ASP A 178 13.70 -18.41 -3.97
N ASP A 179 14.12 -17.14 -3.88
CA ASP A 179 15.19 -16.68 -3.01
C ASP A 179 14.83 -15.39 -2.25
N PRO A 180 13.95 -15.48 -1.23
CA PRO A 180 13.58 -14.32 -0.41
C PRO A 180 14.75 -13.71 0.35
N ALA A 181 15.82 -14.48 0.64
CA ALA A 181 16.99 -13.97 1.36
C ALA A 181 17.81 -13.03 0.48
N ALA A 182 18.10 -13.42 -0.76
CA ALA A 182 18.72 -12.51 -1.74
C ALA A 182 17.81 -11.31 -2.03
N GLY A 183 16.49 -11.53 -2.10
CA GLY A 183 15.50 -10.46 -2.24
C GLY A 183 15.56 -9.44 -1.11
N ALA A 184 15.67 -9.87 0.14
CA ALA A 184 15.81 -8.97 1.29
C ALA A 184 17.09 -8.13 1.21
N ASP A 185 18.19 -8.73 0.78
CA ASP A 185 19.45 -8.05 0.51
C ASP A 185 19.31 -6.97 -0.58
N ALA A 186 18.59 -7.31 -1.65
CA ALA A 186 18.29 -6.38 -2.74
C ALA A 186 17.41 -5.21 -2.28
N LEU A 187 16.42 -5.45 -1.40
CA LEU A 187 15.58 -4.38 -0.82
C LEU A 187 16.41 -3.38 0.00
N VAL A 188 17.36 -3.87 0.82
CA VAL A 188 18.26 -3.00 1.59
C VAL A 188 19.16 -2.18 0.67
N LYS A 189 19.80 -2.84 -0.30
CA LYS A 189 20.70 -2.17 -1.26
C LYS A 189 20.02 -1.13 -2.14
N SER A 190 18.75 -1.34 -2.47
CA SER A 190 17.98 -0.43 -3.32
C SER A 190 17.21 0.65 -2.54
N GLY A 191 17.28 0.68 -1.21
CA GLY A 191 16.55 1.64 -0.37
C GLY A 191 15.04 1.41 -0.32
N VAL A 192 14.54 0.23 -0.71
CA VAL A 192 13.14 -0.16 -0.53
C VAL A 192 12.88 -0.57 0.92
N PHE A 193 13.84 -1.26 1.54
CA PHE A 193 13.95 -1.37 2.99
C PHE A 193 14.88 -0.27 3.47
N VAL A 194 14.33 0.74 4.12
CA VAL A 194 15.06 1.95 4.52
C VAL A 194 15.75 1.70 5.87
N SER A 195 17.05 1.86 5.92
CA SER A 195 17.84 1.62 7.13
C SER A 195 19.06 2.53 7.19
N GLY A 196 19.50 2.85 8.40
CA GLY A 196 20.62 3.75 8.67
C GLY A 196 20.44 4.40 10.03
N SER A 197 21.09 5.54 10.28
CA SER A 197 20.72 6.38 11.42
C SER A 197 19.30 6.93 11.22
N ALA A 198 18.67 7.41 12.28
CA ALA A 198 17.34 8.04 12.18
C ALA A 198 17.34 9.22 11.19
N ASP A 199 18.42 10.00 11.15
CA ASP A 199 18.56 11.12 10.21
C ASP A 199 18.76 10.64 8.75
N ASP A 200 19.43 9.50 8.51
CA ASP A 200 19.52 8.89 7.18
C ASP A 200 18.13 8.45 6.72
N ILE A 201 17.39 7.75 7.59
CA ILE A 201 16.02 7.30 7.30
C ILE A 201 15.11 8.50 6.98
N ALA A 202 15.16 9.58 7.76
CA ALA A 202 14.37 10.79 7.50
C ALA A 202 14.65 11.38 6.11
N ARG A 203 15.93 11.44 5.69
CA ARG A 203 16.32 11.90 4.34
C ARG A 203 15.84 10.96 3.23
N ASP A 204 15.90 9.64 3.45
CA ASP A 204 15.44 8.66 2.47
C ASP A 204 13.90 8.68 2.33
N LEU A 205 13.17 8.89 3.43
CA LEU A 205 11.72 9.06 3.39
C LEU A 205 11.30 10.31 2.61
N ASP A 206 12.12 11.37 2.63
CA ASP A 206 11.85 12.56 1.83
C ASP A 206 11.95 12.29 0.30
N ALA A 207 12.73 11.29 -0.12
CA ALA A 207 12.72 10.85 -1.52
C ALA A 207 11.35 10.28 -1.94
N TYR A 208 10.65 9.59 -1.05
CA TYR A 208 9.27 9.16 -1.32
C TYR A 208 8.31 10.34 -1.46
N ARG A 209 8.42 11.36 -0.62
CA ARG A 209 7.61 12.58 -0.76
C ARG A 209 7.85 13.26 -2.11
N ARG A 210 9.12 13.41 -2.52
CA ARG A 210 9.48 13.98 -3.82
C ARG A 210 9.02 13.12 -5.01
N SER A 211 8.79 11.83 -4.82
CA SER A 211 8.25 10.93 -5.85
C SER A 211 6.75 11.07 -6.09
N GLY A 212 6.05 11.91 -5.34
CA GLY A 212 4.61 12.12 -5.43
C GLY A 212 3.80 11.24 -4.47
N VAL A 213 4.44 10.69 -3.43
CA VAL A 213 3.78 10.06 -2.30
C VAL A 213 3.24 11.13 -1.36
N ASP A 214 1.97 11.05 -1.03
CA ASP A 214 1.27 11.99 -0.15
C ASP A 214 1.28 11.52 1.32
N GLU A 215 1.29 10.20 1.55
CA GLU A 215 1.25 9.59 2.89
C GLU A 215 2.24 8.41 2.98
N ILE A 216 3.05 8.38 4.04
CA ILE A 216 3.98 7.29 4.31
C ILE A 216 3.62 6.64 5.65
N ALA A 217 3.31 5.34 5.62
CA ALA A 217 3.18 4.54 6.82
C ALA A 217 4.50 3.81 7.09
N LEU A 218 5.14 4.09 8.22
CA LEU A 218 6.36 3.41 8.63
C LEU A 218 6.04 1.99 9.12
N ASN A 219 6.75 1.01 8.60
CA ASN A 219 6.54 -0.39 8.95
C ASN A 219 7.80 -0.98 9.62
N PRO A 220 7.85 -1.05 10.96
CA PRO A 220 8.96 -1.65 11.70
C PRO A 220 8.79 -3.17 11.90
N ALA A 221 7.97 -3.87 11.10
CA ALA A 221 7.64 -5.28 11.30
C ALA A 221 8.88 -6.18 11.39
N GLY A 222 9.94 -5.88 10.65
CA GLY A 222 11.20 -6.61 10.73
C GLY A 222 11.84 -6.51 12.11
N VAL A 223 11.86 -5.31 12.70
CA VAL A 223 12.38 -5.08 14.06
C VAL A 223 11.47 -5.74 15.10
N ILE A 224 10.15 -5.65 14.94
CA ILE A 224 9.20 -6.31 15.84
C ILE A 224 9.47 -7.82 15.89
N GLN A 225 9.67 -8.45 14.74
CA GLN A 225 9.85 -9.91 14.63
C GLN A 225 11.24 -10.37 15.11
N SER A 226 12.28 -9.55 14.95
CA SER A 226 13.64 -9.92 15.33
C SER A 226 14.02 -9.52 16.76
N GLU A 227 13.48 -8.39 17.27
CA GLU A 227 13.91 -7.76 18.52
C GLU A 227 12.76 -7.37 19.46
N GLY A 228 11.51 -7.49 18.99
CA GLY A 228 10.30 -7.20 19.76
C GLY A 228 9.79 -5.76 19.61
N LEU A 229 8.59 -5.55 20.18
CA LEU A 229 7.84 -4.28 20.02
C LEU A 229 8.58 -3.09 20.66
N GLY A 230 9.25 -3.29 21.80
CA GLY A 230 9.98 -2.19 22.48
C GLY A 230 11.08 -1.58 21.60
N ALA A 231 11.90 -2.42 20.95
CA ALA A 231 12.94 -1.97 20.04
C ALA A 231 12.35 -1.22 18.82
N ALA A 232 11.25 -1.70 18.29
CA ALA A 232 10.56 -1.07 17.17
C ALA A 232 9.98 0.30 17.55
N MET A 233 9.40 0.44 18.75
CA MET A 233 8.90 1.72 19.24
C MET A 233 10.02 2.74 19.42
N THR A 234 11.17 2.33 19.99
CA THR A 234 12.36 3.19 20.10
C THR A 234 12.85 3.66 18.73
N ASP A 235 12.89 2.75 17.71
CA ASP A 235 13.26 3.13 16.36
C ASP A 235 12.29 4.17 15.77
N LEU A 236 10.98 3.99 15.95
CA LEU A 236 9.97 4.93 15.46
C LEU A 236 10.07 6.30 16.14
N GLU A 237 10.27 6.34 17.47
CA GLU A 237 10.45 7.60 18.21
C GLU A 237 11.66 8.40 17.70
N GLU A 238 12.80 7.73 17.48
CA GLU A 238 14.01 8.36 16.92
C GLU A 238 13.78 8.87 15.48
N ILE A 239 13.09 8.07 14.64
CA ILE A 239 12.77 8.45 13.24
C ILE A 239 11.83 9.66 13.23
N PHE A 240 10.76 9.68 14.04
CA PHE A 240 9.86 10.82 14.11
C PHE A 240 10.57 12.08 14.61
N ALA A 241 11.42 11.97 15.63
CA ALA A 241 12.22 13.10 16.09
C ALA A 241 13.18 13.62 15.00
N ALA A 242 13.73 12.74 14.15
CA ALA A 242 14.57 13.15 13.01
C ALA A 242 13.74 13.83 11.90
N LEU A 243 12.54 13.34 11.63
CA LEU A 243 11.61 13.98 10.68
C LEU A 243 11.18 15.36 11.13
N ASP A 244 10.89 15.53 12.42
CA ASP A 244 10.55 16.84 13.01
C ASP A 244 11.70 17.84 12.86
N ARG A 245 12.96 17.41 13.08
CA ARG A 245 14.14 18.26 12.86
C ARG A 245 14.36 18.61 11.38
N LEU A 246 14.00 17.72 10.47
CA LEU A 246 14.18 17.93 9.01
C LEU A 246 13.15 18.92 8.45
N HIS A 247 11.95 18.98 9.03
CA HIS A 247 10.82 19.75 8.50
C HIS A 247 10.36 20.93 9.37
N GLY A 248 10.89 21.05 10.61
CA GLY A 248 10.67 22.18 11.53
C GLY A 248 11.64 23.30 11.24
#